data_2a4aaaa362144f5cd17ae771a1ab8407
#
_entry.id   2a4aaaa362144f5cd17ae771a1ab8407
#
_cell.length_a   1.000
_cell.length_b   1.000
_cell.length_c   1.000
_cell.angle_alpha   90.00
_cell.angle_beta   90.00
_cell.angle_gamma   90.00
#
_symmetry.space_group_name_H-M   'P 1'
#
loop_
_entity.id
_entity.type
_entity.pdbx_description
1 polymer ?
#
loop_
_entity_poly.entity_id
_entity_poly.type
_entity_poly.pdbx_seq_one_letter_code
_entity_poly.pdbx_strand_id
1 'polypeptide(L)'
;MNPLVNDDLAHRIRYAVDPAISGEWPAERLQVLRDAGVFRWGMPAEFGGLPVSTPQMLDGYIELARLCLTTAFILTQRDAACHRIANSENQGLRQQLLPDHCTGRAMATVGISHLSTSRQHWSRPSVVATRTSAGFELTGEAPWVTGAGHVDLLVTGATLENSEQILVAIPARREGVRVGLPLALLALNESRTGSVVLDRVAVTTDEVILGPTSQVMKVGQTGGTGSFTTTAVALGAARSTLDGLQSESKSRPDLVDLVTSLSQEHARLRSELLEAAGNPPRVPEGRTEAERLRFQANSLVVRAAHAYVCCTKGAAFVSGHPAERAWRESMFFQVWSCPPTVTRDTLQDLSGITPRPTA
;
A
#
# COMPACT_ATOMS: atom_id res chain seq x y z
N MET A 1 -18.49 -14.56 -1.88
CA MET A 1 -18.45 -13.37 -1.00
C MET A 1 -17.31 -13.56 -0.02
N ASN A 2 -16.53 -12.54 0.22
CA ASN A 2 -15.41 -12.62 1.17
C ASN A 2 -15.97 -12.65 2.62
N PRO A 3 -15.58 -13.62 3.46
CA PRO A 3 -16.11 -13.72 4.81
C PRO A 3 -15.70 -12.54 5.73
N LEU A 4 -14.61 -11.83 5.39
CA LEU A 4 -14.11 -10.70 6.17
C LEU A 4 -14.74 -9.37 5.75
N VAL A 5 -15.19 -9.23 4.49
CA VAL A 5 -15.89 -8.07 3.96
C VAL A 5 -17.29 -8.52 3.53
N ASN A 6 -18.16 -8.67 4.51
CA ASN A 6 -19.56 -9.06 4.30
C ASN A 6 -20.39 -7.90 3.73
N ASP A 7 -21.65 -8.16 3.39
CA ASP A 7 -22.54 -7.18 2.78
C ASP A 7 -22.81 -5.97 3.68
N ASP A 8 -22.87 -6.17 5.01
CA ASP A 8 -23.05 -5.08 5.98
C ASP A 8 -21.86 -4.12 5.93
N LEU A 9 -20.65 -4.65 6.04
CA LEU A 9 -19.44 -3.81 5.96
C LEU A 9 -19.33 -3.12 4.60
N ALA A 10 -19.60 -3.83 3.50
CA ALA A 10 -19.59 -3.26 2.16
C ALA A 10 -20.61 -2.14 2.01
N HIS A 11 -21.81 -2.31 2.58
CA HIS A 11 -22.84 -1.29 2.61
C HIS A 11 -22.38 -0.06 3.38
N ARG A 12 -21.91 -0.23 4.61
CA ARG A 12 -21.40 0.86 5.46
C ARG A 12 -20.28 1.67 4.79
N ILE A 13 -19.33 1.00 4.12
CA ILE A 13 -18.26 1.68 3.37
C ILE A 13 -18.82 2.52 2.21
N ARG A 14 -19.80 2.00 1.46
CA ARG A 14 -20.42 2.74 0.33
C ARG A 14 -21.21 3.95 0.78
N TYR A 15 -21.88 3.88 1.94
CA TYR A 15 -22.72 4.97 2.45
C TYR A 15 -21.95 5.99 3.29
N ALA A 16 -20.74 5.65 3.76
CA ALA A 16 -19.86 6.63 4.34
C ALA A 16 -19.42 7.65 3.27
N VAL A 17 -19.14 8.88 3.70
CA VAL A 17 -18.74 9.97 2.80
C VAL A 17 -17.61 9.53 1.87
N ASP A 18 -17.81 9.65 0.56
CA ASP A 18 -16.78 9.35 -0.41
C ASP A 18 -15.65 10.39 -0.31
N PRO A 19 -14.44 10.01 0.09
CA PRO A 19 -13.34 10.96 0.22
C PRO A 19 -13.01 11.65 -1.11
N ALA A 20 -13.19 10.97 -2.25
CA ALA A 20 -12.96 11.58 -3.55
C ALA A 20 -13.95 12.72 -3.88
N ILE A 21 -15.10 12.74 -3.23
CA ILE A 21 -16.07 13.82 -3.35
C ILE A 21 -15.80 14.94 -2.33
N SER A 22 -15.51 14.57 -1.07
CA SER A 22 -15.22 15.54 -0.02
C SER A 22 -13.85 16.21 -0.16
N GLY A 23 -12.89 15.54 -0.79
CA GLY A 23 -11.48 15.96 -0.84
C GLY A 23 -10.77 15.89 0.52
N GLU A 24 -11.41 15.27 1.54
CA GLU A 24 -10.92 15.24 2.91
C GLU A 24 -10.35 13.86 3.30
N TRP A 25 -9.62 13.82 4.41
CA TRP A 25 -9.17 12.58 5.02
C TRP A 25 -10.36 11.65 5.31
N PRO A 26 -10.32 10.35 4.93
CA PRO A 26 -11.48 9.45 5.01
C PRO A 26 -11.75 8.94 6.44
N ALA A 27 -11.89 9.85 7.41
CA ALA A 27 -12.02 9.51 8.82
C ALA A 27 -13.22 8.59 9.10
N GLU A 28 -14.37 8.86 8.45
CA GLU A 28 -15.58 8.07 8.63
C GLU A 28 -15.39 6.62 8.12
N ARG A 29 -14.83 6.44 6.93
CA ARG A 29 -14.55 5.09 6.40
C ARG A 29 -13.53 4.34 7.23
N LEU A 30 -12.49 5.00 7.73
CA LEU A 30 -11.52 4.39 8.65
C LEU A 30 -12.20 4.01 9.98
N GLN A 31 -13.16 4.80 10.46
CA GLN A 31 -13.95 4.43 11.62
C GLN A 31 -14.81 3.18 11.35
N VAL A 32 -15.46 3.10 10.20
CA VAL A 32 -16.21 1.89 9.78
C VAL A 32 -15.32 0.65 9.77
N LEU A 33 -14.09 0.75 9.23
CA LEU A 33 -13.13 -0.36 9.23
C LEU A 33 -12.69 -0.75 10.64
N ARG A 34 -12.47 0.23 11.51
CA ARG A 34 -12.12 0.01 12.92
C ARG A 34 -13.22 -0.77 13.65
N ASP A 35 -14.47 -0.30 13.54
CA ASP A 35 -15.62 -0.91 14.19
C ASP A 35 -15.91 -2.33 13.68
N ALA A 36 -15.58 -2.60 12.42
CA ALA A 36 -15.67 -3.94 11.82
C ALA A 36 -14.46 -4.84 12.18
N GLY A 37 -13.50 -4.36 12.96
CA GLY A 37 -12.33 -5.13 13.37
C GLY A 37 -11.27 -5.34 12.28
N VAL A 38 -11.35 -4.60 11.16
CA VAL A 38 -10.39 -4.72 10.05
C VAL A 38 -8.95 -4.41 10.50
N PHE A 39 -8.77 -3.46 11.40
CA PHE A 39 -7.46 -3.10 11.96
C PHE A 39 -6.78 -4.22 12.75
N ARG A 40 -7.51 -5.28 13.08
CA ARG A 40 -7.04 -6.45 13.83
C ARG A 40 -6.58 -7.61 12.93
N TRP A 41 -6.77 -7.49 11.59
CA TRP A 41 -6.38 -8.55 10.67
C TRP A 41 -4.87 -8.73 10.64
N GLY A 42 -4.41 -9.99 10.77
CA GLY A 42 -3.00 -10.34 10.72
C GLY A 42 -2.14 -9.78 11.86
N MET A 43 -2.75 -9.17 12.88
CA MET A 43 -2.05 -8.75 14.08
C MET A 43 -1.92 -9.91 15.07
N PRO A 44 -0.88 -9.92 15.94
CA PRO A 44 -0.72 -10.97 16.94
C PRO A 44 -1.91 -11.03 17.91
N ALA A 45 -2.37 -12.25 18.20
CA ALA A 45 -3.53 -12.46 19.08
C ALA A 45 -3.33 -11.89 20.48
N GLU A 46 -2.10 -11.91 21.01
CA GLU A 46 -1.71 -11.35 22.31
C GLU A 46 -2.00 -9.85 22.45
N PHE A 47 -2.05 -9.11 21.30
CA PHE A 47 -2.39 -7.68 21.24
C PHE A 47 -3.82 -7.44 20.75
N GLY A 48 -4.67 -8.45 20.71
CA GLY A 48 -6.06 -8.36 20.29
C GLY A 48 -6.26 -8.55 18.79
N GLY A 49 -5.28 -9.09 18.07
CA GLY A 49 -5.40 -9.46 16.66
C GLY A 49 -6.43 -10.55 16.41
N LEU A 50 -6.93 -10.63 15.17
CA LEU A 50 -7.84 -11.69 14.73
C LEU A 50 -7.05 -12.78 13.97
N PRO A 51 -7.40 -14.05 14.14
CA PRO A 51 -6.76 -15.19 13.47
C PRO A 51 -7.18 -15.24 12.00
N VAL A 52 -6.65 -14.32 11.19
CA VAL A 52 -6.91 -14.22 9.76
C VAL A 52 -5.68 -14.74 9.01
N SER A 53 -5.88 -15.73 8.14
CA SER A 53 -4.79 -16.24 7.29
C SER A 53 -4.37 -15.19 6.23
N THR A 54 -3.13 -15.31 5.74
CA THR A 54 -2.64 -14.39 4.70
C THR A 54 -3.53 -14.37 3.45
N PRO A 55 -3.97 -15.51 2.87
CA PRO A 55 -4.92 -15.50 1.75
C PRO A 55 -6.24 -14.79 2.08
N GLN A 56 -6.81 -15.03 3.26
CA GLN A 56 -8.05 -14.36 3.68
C GLN A 56 -7.87 -12.84 3.78
N MET A 57 -6.76 -12.40 4.36
CA MET A 57 -6.42 -10.97 4.48
C MET A 57 -6.26 -10.33 3.10
N LEU A 58 -5.54 -10.96 2.17
CA LEU A 58 -5.37 -10.45 0.81
C LEU A 58 -6.70 -10.36 0.06
N ASP A 59 -7.55 -11.36 0.21
CA ASP A 59 -8.89 -11.34 -0.37
C ASP A 59 -9.75 -10.22 0.23
N GLY A 60 -9.62 -9.96 1.53
CA GLY A 60 -10.19 -8.79 2.20
C GLY A 60 -9.70 -7.47 1.59
N TYR A 61 -8.40 -7.32 1.33
CA TYR A 61 -7.83 -6.15 0.67
C TYR A 61 -8.35 -5.95 -0.76
N ILE A 62 -8.56 -7.02 -1.53
CA ILE A 62 -9.18 -6.94 -2.86
C ILE A 62 -10.57 -6.31 -2.74
N GLU A 63 -11.40 -6.78 -1.82
CA GLU A 63 -12.76 -6.24 -1.66
C GLU A 63 -12.76 -4.81 -1.09
N LEU A 64 -11.88 -4.49 -0.13
CA LEU A 64 -11.77 -3.12 0.39
C LEU A 64 -11.33 -2.13 -0.71
N ALA A 65 -10.35 -2.50 -1.52
CA ALA A 65 -9.87 -1.66 -2.63
C ALA A 65 -10.93 -1.51 -3.74
N ARG A 66 -11.74 -2.55 -3.98
CA ARG A 66 -12.90 -2.48 -4.87
C ARG A 66 -13.93 -1.46 -4.40
N LEU A 67 -14.14 -1.34 -3.09
CA LEU A 67 -15.09 -0.40 -2.50
C LEU A 67 -14.55 1.02 -2.40
N CYS A 68 -13.28 1.17 -2.01
CA CYS A 68 -12.58 2.45 -1.93
C CYS A 68 -11.06 2.27 -1.95
N LEU A 69 -10.43 2.61 -3.06
CA LEU A 69 -8.98 2.47 -3.22
C LEU A 69 -8.20 3.31 -2.21
N THR A 70 -8.59 4.58 -2.01
CA THR A 70 -7.90 5.48 -1.06
C THR A 70 -7.87 4.90 0.35
N THR A 71 -9.02 4.42 0.85
CA THR A 71 -9.11 3.84 2.20
C THR A 71 -8.29 2.55 2.33
N ALA A 72 -8.34 1.68 1.32
CA ALA A 72 -7.52 0.47 1.29
C ALA A 72 -6.02 0.80 1.24
N PHE A 73 -5.62 1.81 0.46
CA PHE A 73 -4.24 2.28 0.41
C PHE A 73 -3.76 2.79 1.76
N ILE A 74 -4.52 3.64 2.45
CA ILE A 74 -4.18 4.13 3.80
C ILE A 74 -4.01 2.95 4.77
N LEU A 75 -4.92 1.98 4.71
CA LEU A 75 -4.85 0.78 5.55
C LEU A 75 -3.55 0.00 5.31
N THR A 76 -3.10 -0.14 4.05
CA THR A 76 -1.82 -0.82 3.77
C THR A 76 -0.62 -0.12 4.39
N GLN A 77 -0.62 1.20 4.48
CA GLN A 77 0.48 1.96 5.10
C GLN A 77 0.48 1.81 6.62
N ARG A 78 -0.72 1.82 7.21
CA ARG A 78 -0.90 1.53 8.64
C ARG A 78 -0.45 0.11 8.97
N ASP A 79 -0.89 -0.88 8.22
CA ASP A 79 -0.55 -2.27 8.47
C ASP A 79 0.93 -2.55 8.24
N ALA A 80 1.54 -1.90 7.25
CA ALA A 80 2.99 -1.97 7.04
C ALA A 80 3.78 -1.44 8.26
N ALA A 81 3.29 -0.40 8.94
CA ALA A 81 3.89 0.08 10.19
C ALA A 81 3.70 -0.95 11.33
N CYS A 82 2.46 -1.39 11.55
CA CYS A 82 2.11 -2.30 12.63
C CYS A 82 2.81 -3.67 12.50
N HIS A 83 2.90 -4.23 11.30
CA HIS A 83 3.61 -5.48 11.06
C HIS A 83 5.11 -5.37 11.35
N ARG A 84 5.74 -4.22 11.04
CA ARG A 84 7.16 -4.01 11.39
C ARG A 84 7.37 -3.97 12.88
N ILE A 85 6.49 -3.30 13.61
CA ILE A 85 6.53 -3.29 15.08
C ILE A 85 6.27 -4.71 15.62
N ALA A 86 5.27 -5.42 15.11
CA ALA A 86 4.91 -6.77 15.55
C ALA A 86 6.04 -7.79 15.36
N ASN A 87 6.86 -7.62 14.32
CA ASN A 87 8.00 -8.49 14.02
C ASN A 87 9.32 -7.98 14.63
N SER A 88 9.31 -6.91 15.40
CA SER A 88 10.50 -6.44 16.12
C SER A 88 10.90 -7.39 17.24
N GLU A 89 12.18 -7.57 17.46
CA GLU A 89 12.72 -8.26 18.64
C GLU A 89 12.56 -7.41 19.92
N ASN A 90 12.32 -6.11 19.79
CA ASN A 90 12.09 -5.19 20.91
C ASN A 90 10.72 -5.44 21.54
N GLN A 91 10.68 -6.30 22.54
CA GLN A 91 9.43 -6.68 23.23
C GLN A 91 8.78 -5.48 23.94
N GLY A 92 9.56 -4.58 24.54
CA GLY A 92 9.06 -3.38 25.19
C GLY A 92 8.30 -2.48 24.21
N LEU A 93 8.86 -2.25 23.03
CA LEU A 93 8.22 -1.49 21.96
C LEU A 93 6.90 -2.12 21.50
N ARG A 94 6.88 -3.45 21.31
CA ARG A 94 5.69 -4.21 20.92
C ARG A 94 4.57 -4.06 21.96
N GLN A 95 4.90 -4.26 23.23
CA GLN A 95 3.94 -4.16 24.35
C GLN A 95 3.40 -2.76 24.52
N GLN A 96 4.21 -1.75 24.29
CA GLN A 96 3.81 -0.33 24.41
C GLN A 96 2.89 0.10 23.25
N LEU A 97 3.19 -0.29 22.01
CA LEU A 97 2.54 0.30 20.84
C LEU A 97 1.38 -0.55 20.28
N LEU A 98 1.52 -1.87 20.20
CA LEU A 98 0.56 -2.71 19.47
C LEU A 98 -0.86 -2.73 20.05
N PRO A 99 -1.11 -2.68 21.38
CA PRO A 99 -2.49 -2.71 21.91
C PRO A 99 -3.37 -1.59 21.36
N ASP A 100 -2.86 -0.38 21.28
CA ASP A 100 -3.63 0.77 20.77
C ASP A 100 -3.73 0.77 19.25
N HIS A 101 -2.68 0.36 18.55
CA HIS A 101 -2.68 0.28 17.11
C HIS A 101 -3.54 -0.89 16.59
N CYS A 102 -3.54 -2.05 17.24
CA CYS A 102 -4.42 -3.17 16.88
C CYS A 102 -5.90 -2.83 17.03
N THR A 103 -6.26 -2.11 18.08
CA THR A 103 -7.65 -1.69 18.29
C THR A 103 -8.05 -0.45 17.49
N GLY A 104 -7.09 0.22 16.87
CA GLY A 104 -7.30 1.46 16.13
C GLY A 104 -7.54 2.68 17.03
N ARG A 105 -7.23 2.61 18.33
CA ARG A 105 -7.21 3.80 19.21
C ARG A 105 -6.10 4.76 18.81
N ALA A 106 -5.02 4.24 18.24
CA ALA A 106 -3.94 5.02 17.64
C ALA A 106 -3.74 4.61 16.17
N MET A 107 -3.34 5.56 15.35
CA MET A 107 -3.01 5.37 13.93
C MET A 107 -1.50 5.44 13.72
N ALA A 108 -1.00 4.55 12.86
CA ALA A 108 0.39 4.56 12.42
C ALA A 108 0.48 4.70 10.90
N THR A 109 1.63 5.14 10.41
CA THR A 109 1.98 5.11 8.98
C THR A 109 3.45 4.80 8.79
N VAL A 110 3.84 4.49 7.55
CA VAL A 110 5.24 4.32 7.17
C VAL A 110 5.76 5.50 6.35
N GLY A 111 7.01 5.88 6.59
CA GLY A 111 7.79 6.80 5.76
C GLY A 111 9.13 6.16 5.40
N ILE A 112 9.14 5.14 4.54
CA ILE A 112 10.30 4.27 4.24
C ILE A 112 10.65 4.18 2.75
N SER A 113 9.97 4.92 1.89
CA SER A 113 10.18 4.84 0.43
C SER A 113 11.61 5.16 0.02
N HIS A 114 12.29 6.04 0.74
CA HIS A 114 13.69 6.41 0.51
C HIS A 114 14.69 5.28 0.81
N LEU A 115 14.29 4.25 1.56
CA LEU A 115 15.09 3.05 1.80
C LEU A 115 14.84 1.95 0.75
N SER A 116 13.82 2.08 -0.08
CA SER A 116 13.39 1.01 -1.00
C SER A 116 13.34 1.41 -2.47
N THR A 117 12.68 2.50 -2.83
CA THR A 117 12.43 2.87 -4.23
C THR A 117 12.72 4.32 -4.55
N SER A 118 12.38 5.24 -3.66
CA SER A 118 12.53 6.68 -3.90
C SER A 118 13.95 7.14 -3.62
N ARG A 119 14.47 8.02 -4.48
CA ARG A 119 15.79 8.67 -4.29
C ARG A 119 16.98 7.70 -4.18
N GLN A 120 16.83 6.43 -4.61
CA GLN A 120 17.89 5.41 -4.57
C GLN A 120 19.14 5.79 -5.40
N HIS A 121 18.97 6.64 -6.41
CA HIS A 121 20.04 7.14 -7.28
C HIS A 121 20.79 8.36 -6.71
N TRP A 122 20.36 8.87 -5.54
CA TRP A 122 21.03 10.01 -4.91
C TRP A 122 22.33 9.56 -4.26
N SER A 123 23.34 10.43 -4.34
CA SER A 123 24.67 10.18 -3.75
C SER A 123 24.67 10.23 -2.22
N ARG A 124 23.62 10.82 -1.62
CA ARG A 124 23.47 10.94 -0.16
C ARG A 124 22.13 10.36 0.28
N PRO A 125 22.09 9.69 1.46
CA PRO A 125 20.84 9.23 2.05
C PRO A 125 19.85 10.37 2.27
N SER A 126 18.57 10.12 2.08
CA SER A 126 17.50 11.10 2.28
C SER A 126 17.30 11.42 3.77
N VAL A 127 17.49 10.42 4.63
CA VAL A 127 17.50 10.56 6.10
C VAL A 127 18.75 9.91 6.63
N VAL A 128 19.50 10.68 7.41
CA VAL A 128 20.76 10.27 8.05
C VAL A 128 20.53 10.08 9.54
N ALA A 129 21.15 9.06 10.12
CA ALA A 129 21.21 8.82 11.55
C ALA A 129 22.63 9.06 12.09
N THR A 130 22.76 9.85 13.14
CA THR A 130 23.99 10.02 13.92
C THR A 130 23.83 9.32 15.27
N ARG A 131 24.83 8.54 15.70
CA ARG A 131 24.83 7.90 17.02
C ARG A 131 24.96 8.94 18.14
N THR A 132 24.20 8.76 19.20
CA THR A 132 24.28 9.55 20.45
C THR A 132 24.45 8.63 21.65
N SER A 133 24.66 9.18 22.83
CA SER A 133 24.73 8.39 24.07
C SER A 133 23.41 7.70 24.44
N ALA A 134 22.25 8.21 23.96
CA ALA A 134 20.92 7.67 24.26
C ALA A 134 20.33 6.83 23.10
N GLY A 135 20.99 6.81 21.94
CA GLY A 135 20.50 6.12 20.75
C GLY A 135 20.94 6.81 19.46
N PHE A 136 20.04 7.55 18.81
CA PHE A 136 20.31 8.18 17.52
C PHE A 136 19.67 9.58 17.43
N GLU A 137 20.21 10.41 16.55
CA GLU A 137 19.61 11.65 16.09
C GLU A 137 19.34 11.53 14.58
N LEU A 138 18.12 11.79 14.14
CA LEU A 138 17.71 11.69 12.74
C LEU A 138 17.59 13.07 12.11
N THR A 139 18.16 13.22 10.92
CA THR A 139 18.07 14.43 10.13
C THR A 139 17.85 14.12 8.65
N GLY A 140 16.90 14.81 8.02
CA GLY A 140 16.61 14.64 6.60
C GLY A 140 15.12 14.70 6.27
N GLU A 141 14.73 14.10 5.16
CA GLU A 141 13.36 14.11 4.66
C GLU A 141 12.91 12.73 4.24
N ALA A 142 11.82 12.24 4.82
CA ALA A 142 11.09 11.08 4.35
C ALA A 142 10.03 11.55 3.32
N PRO A 143 10.21 11.28 2.03
CA PRO A 143 9.23 11.60 1.01
C PRO A 143 8.07 10.61 1.07
N TRP A 144 6.92 10.97 0.52
CA TRP A 144 5.79 10.06 0.31
C TRP A 144 5.27 9.39 1.59
N VAL A 145 4.98 10.17 2.61
CA VAL A 145 4.37 9.70 3.86
C VAL A 145 2.86 9.91 3.78
N THR A 146 2.12 8.82 3.74
CA THR A 146 0.66 8.84 3.66
C THR A 146 0.05 9.19 5.01
N GLY A 147 -0.81 10.21 5.03
CA GLY A 147 -1.58 10.58 6.21
C GLY A 147 -0.75 11.11 7.39
N ALA A 148 0.47 11.61 7.18
CA ALA A 148 1.38 12.01 8.25
C ALA A 148 0.77 13.03 9.25
N GLY A 149 -0.13 13.91 8.78
CA GLY A 149 -0.84 14.87 9.63
C GLY A 149 -2.03 14.29 10.42
N HIS A 150 -2.37 13.02 10.17
CA HIS A 150 -3.55 12.34 10.72
C HIS A 150 -3.22 11.08 11.52
N VAL A 151 -1.94 10.85 11.83
CA VAL A 151 -1.48 9.66 12.56
C VAL A 151 -0.76 10.05 13.85
N ASP A 152 -0.68 9.10 14.76
CA ASP A 152 -0.02 9.25 16.05
C ASP A 152 1.44 8.79 16.00
N LEU A 153 1.74 7.82 15.11
CA LEU A 153 3.03 7.16 15.02
C LEU A 153 3.55 7.13 13.59
N LEU A 154 4.83 7.46 13.42
CA LEU A 154 5.57 7.32 12.19
C LEU A 154 6.62 6.19 12.32
N VAL A 155 6.53 5.18 11.48
CA VAL A 155 7.61 4.22 11.26
C VAL A 155 8.45 4.70 10.09
N THR A 156 9.70 5.05 10.35
CA THR A 156 10.63 5.53 9.33
C THR A 156 12.00 4.90 9.52
N GLY A 157 12.92 5.20 8.62
CA GLY A 157 14.29 4.72 8.76
C GLY A 157 15.32 5.76 8.38
N ALA A 158 16.56 5.44 8.70
CA ALA A 158 17.69 6.30 8.42
C ALA A 158 18.94 5.47 8.12
N THR A 159 19.91 6.09 7.44
CA THR A 159 21.19 5.49 7.12
C THR A 159 22.28 6.13 7.96
N LEU A 160 23.13 5.33 8.59
CA LEU A 160 24.29 5.75 9.35
C LEU A 160 25.48 6.05 8.41
N GLU A 161 26.51 6.71 8.93
CA GLU A 161 27.74 7.03 8.19
C GLU A 161 28.44 5.79 7.60
N ASN A 162 28.40 4.66 8.30
CA ASN A 162 28.92 3.38 7.84
C ASN A 162 28.01 2.63 6.87
N SER A 163 26.99 3.28 6.34
CA SER A 163 25.97 2.72 5.43
C SER A 163 25.04 1.67 6.04
N GLU A 164 25.10 1.38 7.32
CA GLU A 164 24.08 0.62 8.00
C GLU A 164 22.79 1.43 8.10
N GLN A 165 21.67 0.73 8.22
CA GLN A 165 20.33 1.30 8.28
C GLN A 165 19.62 0.89 9.56
N ILE A 166 18.76 1.76 10.05
CA ILE A 166 17.85 1.51 11.15
C ILE A 166 16.41 1.75 10.74
N LEU A 167 15.46 1.04 11.35
CA LEU A 167 14.04 1.38 11.39
C LEU A 167 13.65 1.77 12.81
N VAL A 168 12.87 2.81 12.92
CA VAL A 168 12.43 3.37 14.20
C VAL A 168 10.94 3.67 14.18
N ALA A 169 10.31 3.65 15.37
CA ALA A 169 8.93 4.09 15.58
C ALA A 169 8.95 5.35 16.45
N ILE A 170 8.52 6.47 15.90
CA ILE A 170 8.54 7.77 16.59
C ILE A 170 7.15 8.41 16.60
N PRO A 171 6.73 9.09 17.69
CA PRO A 171 5.53 9.90 17.71
C PRO A 171 5.52 10.91 16.57
N ALA A 172 4.43 10.98 15.82
CA ALA A 172 4.34 11.88 14.66
C ALA A 172 4.38 13.37 15.03
N ARG A 173 4.14 13.69 16.32
CA ARG A 173 4.18 15.07 16.85
C ARG A 173 5.41 15.33 17.72
N ARG A 174 6.46 14.53 17.57
CA ARG A 174 7.72 14.72 18.31
C ARG A 174 8.39 16.03 17.89
N GLU A 175 9.10 16.68 18.82
CA GLU A 175 9.95 17.82 18.52
C GLU A 175 10.95 17.47 17.40
N GLY A 176 11.10 18.38 16.43
CA GLY A 176 11.90 18.17 15.23
C GLY A 176 11.18 17.43 14.09
N VAL A 177 10.02 16.82 14.32
CA VAL A 177 9.19 16.23 13.24
C VAL A 177 8.28 17.31 12.64
N ARG A 178 8.47 17.60 11.37
CA ARG A 178 7.64 18.57 10.63
C ARG A 178 6.95 17.89 9.46
N VAL A 179 5.62 17.87 9.51
CA VAL A 179 4.79 17.33 8.44
C VAL A 179 4.64 18.41 7.36
N GLY A 180 5.02 18.07 6.13
CA GLY A 180 4.82 18.92 4.96
C GLY A 180 3.35 19.02 4.55
N LEU A 181 3.04 19.97 3.67
CA LEU A 181 1.72 20.04 3.06
C LEU A 181 1.47 18.79 2.19
N PRO A 182 0.23 18.28 2.15
CA PRO A 182 -0.12 17.22 1.22
C PRO A 182 0.17 17.63 -0.23
N LEU A 183 0.73 16.72 -1.00
CA LEU A 183 0.99 16.92 -2.42
C LEU A 183 -0.33 16.90 -3.21
N ALA A 184 -0.43 17.75 -4.24
CA ALA A 184 -1.48 17.63 -5.24
C ALA A 184 -1.14 16.45 -6.16
N LEU A 185 -1.83 15.33 -5.97
CA LEU A 185 -1.61 14.09 -6.71
C LEU A 185 -2.61 13.96 -7.86
N LEU A 186 -2.26 13.17 -8.87
CA LEU A 186 -3.17 12.82 -9.96
C LEU A 186 -4.41 12.08 -9.44
N ALA A 187 -4.24 11.25 -8.40
CA ALA A 187 -5.31 10.51 -7.73
C ALA A 187 -4.95 10.32 -6.25
N LEU A 188 -5.90 9.86 -5.42
CA LEU A 188 -5.71 9.56 -4.01
C LEU A 188 -5.29 10.78 -3.16
N ASN A 189 -5.73 11.98 -3.52
CA ASN A 189 -5.42 13.22 -2.79
C ASN A 189 -5.89 13.16 -1.33
N GLU A 190 -6.95 12.43 -1.07
CA GLU A 190 -7.56 12.24 0.25
C GLU A 190 -6.69 11.36 1.16
N SER A 191 -5.69 10.68 0.61
CA SER A 191 -4.65 9.99 1.40
C SER A 191 -3.73 10.95 2.15
N ARG A 192 -3.80 12.25 1.82
CA ARG A 192 -2.97 13.31 2.42
C ARG A 192 -1.48 12.95 2.45
N THR A 193 -1.01 12.37 1.35
CA THR A 193 0.40 12.00 1.19
C THR A 193 1.27 13.23 0.98
N GLY A 194 2.33 13.35 1.76
CA GLY A 194 3.29 14.45 1.68
C GLY A 194 4.67 14.01 2.16
N SER A 195 5.57 14.96 2.40
CA SER A 195 6.87 14.67 3.02
C SER A 195 6.84 14.92 4.53
N VAL A 196 7.76 14.28 5.24
CA VAL A 196 8.06 14.55 6.65
C VAL A 196 9.52 14.91 6.78
N VAL A 197 9.79 16.10 7.28
CA VAL A 197 11.13 16.57 7.59
C VAL A 197 11.46 16.21 9.04
N LEU A 198 12.63 15.62 9.22
CA LEU A 198 13.24 15.30 10.52
C LEU A 198 14.39 16.27 10.75
N ASP A 199 14.25 17.13 11.76
CA ASP A 199 15.24 18.12 12.12
C ASP A 199 15.83 17.78 13.49
N ARG A 200 16.93 17.03 13.49
CA ARG A 200 17.62 16.55 14.68
C ARG A 200 16.69 15.82 15.66
N VAL A 201 15.87 14.93 15.14
CA VAL A 201 14.92 14.16 15.95
C VAL A 201 15.67 13.14 16.80
N ALA A 202 15.63 13.30 18.12
CA ALA A 202 16.20 12.35 19.06
C ALA A 202 15.38 11.07 19.10
N VAL A 203 16.05 9.93 19.01
CA VAL A 203 15.47 8.57 19.05
C VAL A 203 16.26 7.75 20.06
N THR A 204 15.56 7.13 21.00
CA THR A 204 16.17 6.22 21.98
C THR A 204 16.34 4.81 21.41
N THR A 205 17.18 4.00 22.03
CA THR A 205 17.33 2.58 21.66
C THR A 205 15.99 1.80 21.78
N ASP A 206 15.12 2.21 22.69
CA ASP A 206 13.82 1.56 22.92
C ASP A 206 12.82 1.84 21.79
N GLU A 207 13.09 2.84 20.95
CA GLU A 207 12.27 3.17 19.76
C GLU A 207 12.78 2.52 18.47
N VAL A 208 13.88 1.77 18.54
CA VAL A 208 14.43 1.04 17.39
C VAL A 208 13.63 -0.23 17.17
N ILE A 209 13.03 -0.34 15.98
CA ILE A 209 12.32 -1.53 15.52
C ILE A 209 13.31 -2.59 15.04
N LEU A 210 14.31 -2.17 14.25
CA LEU A 210 15.27 -3.06 13.61
C LEU A 210 16.56 -2.33 13.26
N GLY A 211 17.67 -3.02 13.34
CA GLY A 211 19.00 -2.53 12.98
C GLY A 211 19.82 -2.04 14.18
N PRO A 212 21.01 -1.52 13.91
CA PRO A 212 21.65 -1.28 12.60
C PRO A 212 21.98 -2.54 11.79
N THR A 213 21.69 -2.49 10.48
CA THR A 213 22.01 -3.57 9.54
C THR A 213 22.20 -3.01 8.13
N SER A 214 22.88 -3.72 7.25
CA SER A 214 23.22 -3.23 5.91
C SER A 214 22.00 -2.97 5.01
N GLN A 215 20.93 -3.72 5.16
CA GLN A 215 19.72 -3.64 4.33
C GLN A 215 18.47 -3.94 5.16
N VAL A 216 18.06 -2.98 5.97
CA VAL A 216 16.95 -3.11 6.92
C VAL A 216 15.63 -3.52 6.25
N MET A 217 15.42 -3.16 4.98
CA MET A 217 14.22 -3.51 4.23
C MET A 217 14.20 -4.97 3.73
N LYS A 218 15.31 -5.69 3.82
CA LYS A 218 15.42 -7.11 3.43
C LYS A 218 15.40 -8.06 4.62
N VAL A 219 15.46 -7.54 5.84
CA VAL A 219 15.43 -8.36 7.06
C VAL A 219 13.98 -8.61 7.46
N GLY A 220 13.65 -9.87 7.72
CA GLY A 220 12.32 -10.28 8.17
C GLY A 220 11.30 -10.47 7.05
N GLN A 221 10.13 -11.00 7.41
CA GLN A 221 9.02 -11.31 6.47
C GLN A 221 8.05 -10.15 6.24
N THR A 222 8.37 -8.94 6.66
CA THR A 222 7.48 -7.78 6.55
C THR A 222 7.52 -7.21 5.15
N GLY A 223 6.53 -7.52 4.36
CA GLY A 223 6.17 -6.98 3.06
C GLY A 223 7.14 -5.99 2.42
N GLY A 224 8.07 -6.50 1.62
CA GLY A 224 8.97 -5.68 0.81
C GLY A 224 8.22 -5.00 -0.35
N THR A 225 8.95 -4.20 -1.12
CA THR A 225 8.46 -3.61 -2.38
C THR A 225 7.93 -4.71 -3.29
N GLY A 226 6.70 -4.54 -3.82
CA GLY A 226 6.07 -5.54 -4.68
C GLY A 226 5.47 -6.74 -3.95
N SER A 227 5.07 -6.56 -2.69
CA SER A 227 4.40 -7.61 -1.89
C SER A 227 3.05 -8.05 -2.49
N PHE A 228 2.57 -9.20 -2.06
CA PHE A 228 1.22 -9.68 -2.41
C PHE A 228 0.11 -8.69 -2.04
N THR A 229 0.27 -7.92 -0.96
CA THR A 229 -0.69 -6.88 -0.56
C THR A 229 -0.84 -5.80 -1.64
N THR A 230 0.25 -5.35 -2.26
CA THR A 230 0.18 -4.35 -3.33
C THR A 230 -0.53 -4.90 -4.58
N THR A 231 -0.33 -6.19 -4.87
CA THR A 231 -1.04 -6.91 -5.94
C THR A 231 -2.54 -7.05 -5.63
N ALA A 232 -2.89 -7.38 -4.38
CA ALA A 232 -4.28 -7.48 -3.94
C ALA A 232 -5.03 -6.15 -4.12
N VAL A 233 -4.43 -5.02 -3.72
CA VAL A 233 -5.02 -3.69 -3.90
C VAL A 233 -5.19 -3.35 -5.39
N ALA A 234 -4.23 -3.73 -6.26
CA ALA A 234 -4.34 -3.56 -7.71
C ALA A 234 -5.53 -4.37 -8.28
N LEU A 235 -5.66 -5.63 -7.88
CA LEU A 235 -6.80 -6.46 -8.30
C LEU A 235 -8.15 -5.89 -7.82
N GLY A 236 -8.21 -5.31 -6.62
CA GLY A 236 -9.41 -4.63 -6.13
C GLY A 236 -9.79 -3.43 -6.98
N ALA A 237 -8.82 -2.58 -7.35
CA ALA A 237 -9.05 -1.46 -8.27
C ALA A 237 -9.50 -1.93 -9.66
N ALA A 238 -8.87 -3.00 -10.19
CA ALA A 238 -9.30 -3.62 -11.43
C ALA A 238 -10.76 -4.13 -11.33
N ARG A 239 -11.13 -4.77 -10.23
CA ARG A 239 -12.49 -5.26 -10.01
C ARG A 239 -13.51 -4.13 -9.96
N SER A 240 -13.22 -3.02 -9.30
CA SER A 240 -14.07 -1.83 -9.30
C SER A 240 -14.34 -1.31 -10.72
N THR A 241 -13.29 -1.27 -11.54
CA THR A 241 -13.39 -0.86 -12.95
C THR A 241 -14.22 -1.86 -13.77
N LEU A 242 -14.02 -3.16 -13.55
CA LEU A 242 -14.78 -4.22 -14.23
C LEU A 242 -16.27 -4.19 -13.85
N ASP A 243 -16.62 -3.83 -12.62
CA ASP A 243 -18.01 -3.63 -12.21
C ASP A 243 -18.68 -2.51 -13.03
N GLY A 244 -17.95 -1.42 -13.28
CA GLY A 244 -18.41 -0.34 -14.17
C GLY A 244 -18.59 -0.81 -15.61
N LEU A 245 -17.60 -1.49 -16.19
CA LEU A 245 -17.70 -2.07 -17.53
C LEU A 245 -18.84 -3.08 -17.66
N GLN A 246 -19.07 -3.91 -16.64
CA GLN A 246 -20.18 -4.86 -16.60
C GLN A 246 -21.55 -4.13 -16.58
N SER A 247 -21.61 -2.97 -15.92
CA SER A 247 -22.82 -2.15 -15.98
C SER A 247 -23.09 -1.62 -17.38
N GLU A 248 -22.05 -1.13 -18.08
CA GLU A 248 -22.16 -0.66 -19.46
C GLU A 248 -22.58 -1.80 -20.43
N SER A 249 -22.07 -3.01 -20.23
CA SER A 249 -22.35 -4.17 -21.11
C SER A 249 -23.81 -4.62 -21.07
N LYS A 250 -24.58 -4.24 -20.05
CA LYS A 250 -26.01 -4.57 -19.97
C LYS A 250 -26.84 -3.98 -21.13
N SER A 251 -26.43 -2.80 -21.62
CA SER A 251 -27.06 -2.11 -22.73
C SER A 251 -26.24 -2.20 -24.02
N ARG A 252 -25.06 -2.83 -23.99
CA ARG A 252 -24.10 -2.88 -25.08
C ARG A 252 -23.55 -4.30 -25.28
N PRO A 253 -24.24 -5.12 -26.10
CA PRO A 253 -23.80 -6.50 -26.38
C PRO A 253 -22.40 -6.61 -26.97
N ASP A 254 -21.93 -5.58 -27.69
CA ASP A 254 -20.60 -5.48 -28.27
C ASP A 254 -19.47 -5.47 -27.22
N LEU A 255 -19.76 -5.21 -25.93
CA LEU A 255 -18.82 -5.21 -24.84
C LEU A 255 -18.71 -6.54 -24.09
N VAL A 256 -19.63 -7.46 -24.31
CA VAL A 256 -19.75 -8.70 -23.50
C VAL A 256 -18.48 -9.54 -23.57
N ASP A 257 -17.89 -9.74 -24.73
CA ASP A 257 -16.68 -10.55 -24.90
C ASP A 257 -15.46 -9.88 -24.21
N LEU A 258 -15.34 -8.57 -24.35
CA LEU A 258 -14.29 -7.78 -23.68
C LEU A 258 -14.38 -7.93 -22.15
N VAL A 259 -15.58 -7.69 -21.61
CA VAL A 259 -15.82 -7.75 -20.14
C VAL A 259 -15.60 -9.16 -19.63
N THR A 260 -16.04 -10.17 -20.38
CA THR A 260 -15.84 -11.58 -20.03
C THR A 260 -14.35 -11.93 -19.98
N SER A 261 -13.58 -11.56 -21.01
CA SER A 261 -12.14 -11.84 -21.07
C SER A 261 -11.37 -11.19 -19.91
N LEU A 262 -11.60 -9.90 -19.66
CA LEU A 262 -10.93 -9.19 -18.55
C LEU A 262 -11.35 -9.74 -17.18
N SER A 263 -12.62 -10.13 -17.02
CA SER A 263 -13.12 -10.72 -15.77
C SER A 263 -12.54 -12.11 -15.51
N GLN A 264 -12.36 -12.92 -16.56
CA GLN A 264 -11.68 -14.21 -16.45
C GLN A 264 -10.20 -14.05 -16.06
N GLU A 265 -9.50 -13.10 -16.66
CA GLU A 265 -8.12 -12.78 -16.29
C GLU A 265 -8.03 -12.32 -14.82
N HIS A 266 -8.94 -11.45 -14.38
CA HIS A 266 -9.01 -11.02 -12.98
C HIS A 266 -9.22 -12.22 -12.04
N ALA A 267 -10.17 -13.10 -12.35
CA ALA A 267 -10.46 -14.26 -11.53
C ALA A 267 -9.26 -15.22 -11.43
N ARG A 268 -8.55 -15.45 -12.54
CA ARG A 268 -7.33 -16.24 -12.59
C ARG A 268 -6.24 -15.63 -11.72
N LEU A 269 -5.95 -14.33 -11.88
CA LEU A 269 -4.90 -13.64 -11.10
C LEU A 269 -5.21 -13.61 -9.60
N ARG A 270 -6.51 -13.44 -9.24
CA ARG A 270 -6.94 -13.54 -7.83
C ARG A 270 -6.68 -14.94 -7.28
N SER A 271 -7.03 -15.99 -8.01
CA SER A 271 -6.78 -17.37 -7.57
C SER A 271 -5.29 -17.65 -7.38
N GLU A 272 -4.46 -17.28 -8.36
CA GLU A 272 -3.00 -17.46 -8.30
C GLU A 272 -2.38 -16.68 -7.12
N LEU A 273 -2.85 -15.44 -6.86
CA LEU A 273 -2.38 -14.65 -5.73
C LEU A 273 -2.68 -15.32 -4.39
N LEU A 274 -3.91 -15.80 -4.20
CA LEU A 274 -4.32 -16.42 -2.94
C LEU A 274 -3.63 -17.77 -2.72
N GLU A 275 -3.40 -18.53 -3.78
CA GLU A 275 -2.65 -19.79 -3.73
C GLU A 275 -1.18 -19.54 -3.37
N ALA A 276 -0.51 -18.61 -4.05
CA ALA A 276 0.88 -18.24 -3.76
C ALA A 276 1.06 -17.71 -2.34
N ALA A 277 0.07 -17.00 -1.81
CA ALA A 277 0.10 -16.49 -0.44
C ALA A 277 -0.09 -17.58 0.62
N GLY A 278 -0.84 -18.63 0.30
CA GLY A 278 -1.03 -19.80 1.16
C GLY A 278 0.18 -20.75 1.19
N ASN A 279 0.93 -20.76 0.08
CA ASN A 279 2.10 -21.63 -0.11
C ASN A 279 3.28 -20.77 -0.61
N PRO A 280 3.91 -19.97 0.26
CA PRO A 280 4.99 -19.09 -0.19
C PRO A 280 6.11 -19.91 -0.83
N PRO A 281 6.50 -19.59 -2.08
CA PRO A 281 7.50 -20.35 -2.80
C PRO A 281 8.85 -20.29 -2.08
N ARG A 282 9.56 -21.41 -2.03
CA ARG A 282 11.00 -21.41 -1.74
C ARG A 282 11.67 -20.58 -2.85
N VAL A 283 12.47 -19.59 -2.44
CA VAL A 283 13.08 -18.60 -3.33
C VAL A 283 13.67 -19.26 -4.59
N PRO A 284 13.11 -19.02 -5.80
CA PRO A 284 13.72 -19.48 -7.03
C PRO A 284 14.79 -18.47 -7.48
N GLU A 285 15.79 -18.96 -8.21
CA GLU A 285 16.66 -18.08 -8.99
C GLU A 285 15.82 -17.43 -10.09
N GLY A 286 15.81 -16.09 -10.14
CA GLY A 286 15.10 -15.32 -11.15
C GLY A 286 13.97 -14.42 -10.64
N ARG A 287 13.01 -14.13 -11.51
CA ARG A 287 11.83 -13.31 -11.20
C ARG A 287 10.94 -14.01 -10.17
N THR A 288 10.61 -13.33 -9.07
CA THR A 288 9.74 -13.91 -8.04
C THR A 288 8.28 -13.99 -8.52
N GLU A 289 7.53 -14.94 -7.97
CA GLU A 289 6.10 -15.09 -8.23
C GLU A 289 5.33 -13.81 -7.86
N ALA A 290 5.72 -13.13 -6.79
CA ALA A 290 5.14 -11.87 -6.38
C ALA A 290 5.34 -10.75 -7.43
N GLU A 291 6.53 -10.68 -8.05
CA GLU A 291 6.82 -9.72 -9.12
C GLU A 291 6.03 -10.03 -10.41
N ARG A 292 5.90 -11.32 -10.75
CA ARG A 292 5.09 -11.76 -11.90
C ARG A 292 3.63 -11.34 -11.74
N LEU A 293 3.04 -11.71 -10.61
CA LEU A 293 1.65 -11.38 -10.29
C LEU A 293 1.43 -9.87 -10.22
N ARG A 294 2.41 -9.13 -9.67
CA ARG A 294 2.35 -7.67 -9.60
C ARG A 294 2.32 -7.04 -10.99
N PHE A 295 3.21 -7.46 -11.89
CA PHE A 295 3.23 -6.97 -13.27
C PHE A 295 1.90 -7.23 -13.98
N GLN A 296 1.37 -8.46 -13.90
CA GLN A 296 0.12 -8.82 -14.54
C GLN A 296 -1.08 -8.05 -13.98
N ALA A 297 -1.15 -7.88 -12.66
CA ALA A 297 -2.20 -7.09 -12.03
C ALA A 297 -2.14 -5.61 -12.45
N ASN A 298 -0.94 -5.02 -12.50
CA ASN A 298 -0.75 -3.64 -12.97
C ASN A 298 -1.21 -3.49 -14.42
N SER A 299 -0.83 -4.42 -15.31
CA SER A 299 -1.27 -4.43 -16.71
C SER A 299 -2.81 -4.54 -16.82
N LEU A 300 -3.43 -5.42 -16.05
CA LEU A 300 -4.88 -5.57 -16.02
C LEU A 300 -5.59 -4.29 -15.58
N VAL A 301 -5.13 -3.64 -14.49
CA VAL A 301 -5.71 -2.37 -13.99
C VAL A 301 -5.71 -1.31 -15.10
N VAL A 302 -4.57 -1.12 -15.78
CA VAL A 302 -4.44 -0.11 -16.83
C VAL A 302 -5.33 -0.44 -18.03
N ARG A 303 -5.30 -1.69 -18.52
CA ARG A 303 -6.13 -2.11 -19.67
C ARG A 303 -7.62 -2.01 -19.38
N ALA A 304 -8.06 -2.42 -18.20
CA ALA A 304 -9.45 -2.30 -17.80
C ALA A 304 -9.90 -0.82 -17.73
N ALA A 305 -9.07 0.05 -17.13
CA ALA A 305 -9.36 1.48 -17.02
C ALA A 305 -9.42 2.16 -18.40
N HIS A 306 -8.49 1.86 -19.30
CA HIS A 306 -8.55 2.38 -20.68
C HIS A 306 -9.77 1.88 -21.44
N ALA A 307 -10.11 0.59 -21.30
CA ALA A 307 -11.32 0.05 -21.91
C ALA A 307 -12.57 0.77 -21.40
N TYR A 308 -12.64 1.08 -20.09
CA TYR A 308 -13.78 1.80 -19.51
C TYR A 308 -13.90 3.21 -20.07
N VAL A 309 -12.81 3.95 -20.19
CA VAL A 309 -12.78 5.27 -20.86
C VAL A 309 -13.25 5.17 -22.32
N CYS A 310 -12.72 4.21 -23.09
CA CYS A 310 -13.13 4.01 -24.48
C CYS A 310 -14.63 3.66 -24.60
N CYS A 311 -15.16 2.86 -23.71
CA CYS A 311 -16.57 2.47 -23.72
C CYS A 311 -17.51 3.62 -23.37
N THR A 312 -17.14 4.47 -22.43
CA THR A 312 -17.96 5.61 -21.98
C THR A 312 -17.73 6.89 -22.80
N LYS A 313 -16.73 6.88 -23.68
CA LYS A 313 -16.45 7.96 -24.63
C LYS A 313 -16.29 9.32 -23.96
N GLY A 314 -16.96 10.36 -24.48
CA GLY A 314 -16.88 11.73 -23.95
C GLY A 314 -17.31 11.90 -22.49
N ALA A 315 -18.16 11.02 -21.97
CA ALA A 315 -18.55 11.06 -20.57
C ALA A 315 -17.35 10.83 -19.64
N ALA A 316 -16.39 10.00 -20.04
CA ALA A 316 -15.16 9.74 -19.29
C ALA A 316 -14.22 10.96 -19.18
N PHE A 317 -14.45 12.03 -19.94
CA PHE A 317 -13.70 13.30 -19.83
C PHE A 317 -14.34 14.30 -18.86
N VAL A 318 -15.50 13.94 -18.30
CA VAL A 318 -16.15 14.77 -17.28
C VAL A 318 -15.53 14.42 -15.92
N SER A 319 -15.02 15.42 -15.20
CA SER A 319 -14.45 15.25 -13.86
C SER A 319 -15.47 14.63 -12.91
N GLY A 320 -15.06 13.63 -12.16
CA GLY A 320 -15.92 12.87 -11.25
C GLY A 320 -16.66 11.70 -11.90
N HIS A 321 -16.56 11.49 -13.21
CA HIS A 321 -17.11 10.30 -13.85
C HIS A 321 -16.33 9.05 -13.39
N PRO A 322 -17.00 7.91 -13.11
CA PRO A 322 -16.32 6.70 -12.62
C PRO A 322 -15.18 6.19 -13.52
N ALA A 323 -15.31 6.30 -14.85
CA ALA A 323 -14.27 5.89 -15.79
C ALA A 323 -13.05 6.83 -15.75
N GLU A 324 -13.27 8.14 -15.61
CA GLU A 324 -12.21 9.15 -15.42
C GLU A 324 -11.42 8.87 -14.15
N ARG A 325 -12.14 8.61 -13.06
CA ARG A 325 -11.52 8.26 -11.77
C ARG A 325 -10.73 6.96 -11.88
N ALA A 326 -11.30 5.89 -12.44
CA ALA A 326 -10.62 4.61 -12.63
C ALA A 326 -9.32 4.78 -13.45
N TRP A 327 -9.34 5.63 -14.47
CA TRP A 327 -8.17 5.91 -15.29
C TRP A 327 -7.06 6.60 -14.48
N ARG A 328 -7.37 7.66 -13.73
CA ARG A 328 -6.39 8.35 -12.87
C ARG A 328 -5.81 7.41 -11.80
N GLU A 329 -6.68 6.66 -11.14
CA GLU A 329 -6.29 5.70 -10.10
C GLU A 329 -5.42 4.56 -10.67
N SER A 330 -5.62 4.15 -11.92
CA SER A 330 -4.81 3.10 -12.55
C SER A 330 -3.33 3.46 -12.67
N MET A 331 -3.02 4.76 -12.85
CA MET A 331 -1.64 5.26 -12.94
C MET A 331 -0.87 5.11 -11.63
N PHE A 332 -1.56 5.09 -10.50
CA PHE A 332 -0.94 4.87 -9.18
C PHE A 332 -0.15 3.55 -9.13
N PHE A 333 -0.66 2.50 -9.75
CA PHE A 333 -0.02 1.19 -9.74
C PHE A 333 1.25 1.09 -10.58
N GLN A 334 1.51 2.07 -11.43
CA GLN A 334 2.75 2.14 -12.21
C GLN A 334 3.93 2.70 -11.39
N VAL A 335 3.64 3.39 -10.30
CA VAL A 335 4.67 4.08 -9.49
C VAL A 335 4.71 3.61 -8.03
N TRP A 336 3.59 3.18 -7.48
CA TRP A 336 3.52 2.80 -6.07
C TRP A 336 4.18 1.46 -5.80
N SER A 337 5.25 1.47 -5.00
CA SER A 337 5.94 0.25 -4.52
C SER A 337 6.27 -0.74 -5.65
N CYS A 338 6.70 -0.22 -6.82
CA CYS A 338 7.08 -1.05 -7.97
C CYS A 338 8.57 -1.42 -7.88
N PRO A 339 8.90 -2.72 -7.83
CA PRO A 339 10.28 -3.18 -7.97
C PRO A 339 10.86 -2.78 -9.33
N PRO A 340 12.18 -2.58 -9.45
CA PRO A 340 12.83 -2.27 -10.74
C PRO A 340 12.54 -3.29 -11.84
N THR A 341 12.40 -4.56 -11.49
CA THR A 341 12.00 -5.65 -12.40
C THR A 341 10.61 -5.43 -12.99
N VAL A 342 9.62 -5.12 -12.14
CA VAL A 342 8.24 -4.83 -12.57
C VAL A 342 8.20 -3.58 -13.44
N THR A 343 8.94 -2.52 -13.06
CA THR A 343 9.02 -1.29 -13.86
C THR A 343 9.60 -1.55 -15.24
N ARG A 344 10.71 -2.33 -15.32
CA ARG A 344 11.33 -2.70 -16.60
C ARG A 344 10.36 -3.47 -17.50
N ASP A 345 9.67 -4.46 -16.94
CA ASP A 345 8.72 -5.28 -17.71
C ASP A 345 7.55 -4.44 -18.22
N THR A 346 7.06 -3.50 -17.41
CA THR A 346 6.02 -2.55 -17.81
C THR A 346 6.50 -1.67 -18.97
N LEU A 347 7.75 -1.15 -18.91
CA LEU A 347 8.31 -0.33 -19.99
C LEU A 347 8.50 -1.13 -21.29
N GLN A 348 8.89 -2.40 -21.20
CA GLN A 348 8.99 -3.29 -22.35
C GLN A 348 7.62 -3.56 -22.98
N ASP A 349 6.60 -3.84 -22.16
CA ASP A 349 5.22 -4.05 -22.62
C ASP A 349 4.68 -2.80 -23.35
N LEU A 350 4.83 -1.63 -22.72
CA LEU A 350 4.40 -0.35 -23.31
C LEU A 350 5.12 0.01 -24.61
N SER A 351 6.37 -0.40 -24.79
CA SER A 351 7.17 -0.13 -25.99
C SER A 351 7.00 -1.20 -27.08
N GLY A 352 6.22 -2.26 -26.84
CA GLY A 352 6.08 -3.39 -27.76
C GLY A 352 7.37 -4.21 -27.93
N ILE A 353 8.34 -4.05 -27.05
CA ILE A 353 9.59 -4.83 -27.07
C ILE A 353 9.31 -6.20 -26.45
N THR A 354 9.41 -7.25 -27.28
CA THR A 354 9.33 -8.63 -26.78
C THR A 354 10.48 -8.89 -25.80
N PRO A 355 10.22 -9.38 -24.58
CA PRO A 355 11.28 -9.72 -23.64
C PRO A 355 12.25 -10.72 -24.29
N ARG A 356 13.56 -10.42 -24.25
CA ARG A 356 14.56 -11.43 -24.65
C ARG A 356 14.48 -12.57 -23.65
N PRO A 357 14.46 -13.84 -24.08
CA PRO A 357 14.60 -14.96 -23.18
C PRO A 357 15.87 -14.73 -22.36
N THR A 358 15.75 -14.76 -21.05
CA THR A 358 16.92 -14.79 -20.15
C THR A 358 17.65 -16.10 -20.40
N ALA A 359 18.91 -16.01 -20.84
CA ALA A 359 19.82 -17.13 -21.02
C ALA A 359 20.13 -17.79 -19.67
#